data_0b89b44b057c9280ff008350d7dbc033
#
_entry.id   0b89b44b057c9280ff008350d7dbc033
#
_cell.length_a   1.000
_cell.length_b   1.000
_cell.length_c   1.000
_cell.angle_alpha   90.00
_cell.angle_beta   90.00
_cell.angle_gamma   90.00
#
_symmetry.space_group_name_H-M   'P 1'
#
loop_
_entity.id
_entity.type
_entity.pdbx_description
1 polymer ?
#
loop_
_entity_poly.entity_id
_entity_poly.type
_entity_poly.pdbx_seq_one_letter_code
_entity_poly.pdbx_strand_id
1 'polypeptide(L)'
;MIGETKLAQDFWELGRCPECPIYDMHGHMGVWHSIYFPRADTADMIRTMDECGVRMLLFSHHMALFAPDLGNTLAVEAVRRYPDRLRAYCAVNPNYPELLDADLAALDADPHHPLIPDVYLGLKFLADYHGIALSDERYRPAWQYADEHELLVLAHTWGGSPFDGPSVVRAMAEAYPRVKLLLGHSCHGEWDAAVQLARDFANIYLELTAVFDDRGVLEKLVREAGSDRLLFGTDLPWFDPHQAIGALLSAEISDEDRHNICHRNAERLLAPFLGMSGV
;
A
#
# COMPACT_ATOMS: atom_id res chain seq x y z
N MET A 1 -14.78 -13.16 -22.85
CA MET A 1 -14.77 -14.25 -21.82
C MET A 1 -13.52 -14.13 -20.96
N ILE A 2 -13.59 -14.53 -19.71
CA ILE A 2 -12.42 -14.60 -18.82
C ILE A 2 -11.35 -15.46 -19.54
N GLY A 3 -10.11 -14.98 -19.63
CA GLY A 3 -9.01 -15.69 -20.27
C GLY A 3 -8.81 -15.46 -21.78
N GLU A 4 -9.60 -14.60 -22.41
CA GLU A 4 -9.40 -14.26 -23.84
C GLU A 4 -8.40 -13.12 -24.05
N THR A 5 -8.03 -12.38 -23.00
CA THR A 5 -7.06 -11.30 -23.13
C THR A 5 -5.63 -11.83 -23.14
N LYS A 6 -4.72 -11.11 -23.81
CA LYS A 6 -3.31 -11.49 -23.82
C LYS A 6 -2.71 -11.55 -22.42
N LEU A 7 -3.07 -10.62 -21.53
CA LEU A 7 -2.60 -10.60 -20.15
C LEU A 7 -2.98 -11.87 -19.39
N ALA A 8 -4.23 -12.34 -19.55
CA ALA A 8 -4.69 -13.58 -18.92
C ALA A 8 -3.98 -14.81 -19.49
N GLN A 9 -3.76 -14.85 -20.82
CA GLN A 9 -3.05 -15.94 -21.48
C GLN A 9 -1.60 -16.01 -21.02
N ASP A 10 -0.87 -14.88 -21.01
CA ASP A 10 0.50 -14.79 -20.53
C ASP A 10 0.60 -15.27 -19.06
N PHE A 11 -0.32 -14.86 -18.22
CA PHE A 11 -0.34 -15.29 -16.81
C PHE A 11 -0.55 -16.80 -16.67
N TRP A 12 -1.48 -17.39 -17.42
CA TRP A 12 -1.72 -18.84 -17.40
C TRP A 12 -0.53 -19.66 -17.93
N GLU A 13 0.19 -19.12 -18.90
CA GLU A 13 1.33 -19.83 -19.51
C GLU A 13 2.63 -19.61 -18.74
N LEU A 14 2.86 -18.42 -18.20
CA LEU A 14 4.15 -17.99 -17.66
C LEU A 14 4.14 -17.75 -16.14
N GLY A 15 2.96 -17.72 -15.49
CA GLY A 15 2.79 -17.31 -14.09
C GLY A 15 2.96 -15.81 -13.84
N ARG A 16 3.09 -15.00 -14.90
CA ARG A 16 3.29 -13.54 -14.84
C ARG A 16 2.84 -12.85 -16.12
N CYS A 17 2.69 -11.52 -16.05
CA CYS A 17 2.30 -10.68 -17.19
C CYS A 17 3.48 -9.81 -17.66
N PRO A 18 4.33 -10.23 -18.61
CA PRO A 18 5.54 -9.48 -18.99
C PRO A 18 5.28 -8.07 -19.52
N GLU A 19 4.13 -7.85 -20.17
CA GLU A 19 3.75 -6.55 -20.74
C GLU A 19 2.95 -5.65 -19.78
N CYS A 20 2.67 -6.14 -18.57
CA CYS A 20 1.97 -5.38 -17.54
C CYS A 20 2.78 -5.44 -16.24
N PRO A 21 3.69 -4.49 -16.01
CA PRO A 21 4.44 -4.46 -14.76
C PRO A 21 3.48 -4.29 -13.58
N ILE A 22 3.83 -4.87 -12.44
CA ILE A 22 2.99 -4.81 -11.24
C ILE A 22 3.74 -4.05 -10.16
N TYR A 23 3.11 -3.00 -9.64
CA TYR A 23 3.54 -2.29 -8.46
C TYR A 23 2.62 -2.68 -7.31
N ASP A 24 3.16 -3.47 -6.39
CA ASP A 24 2.44 -3.89 -5.20
C ASP A 24 2.57 -2.79 -4.13
N MET A 25 1.48 -2.09 -3.87
CA MET A 25 1.47 -0.91 -3.00
C MET A 25 1.21 -1.27 -1.53
N HIS A 26 1.06 -2.56 -1.20
CA HIS A 26 0.80 -3.02 0.15
C HIS A 26 1.44 -4.37 0.43
N GLY A 27 2.56 -4.34 1.11
CA GLY A 27 3.22 -5.54 1.61
C GLY A 27 3.77 -5.39 3.02
N HIS A 28 4.14 -6.52 3.59
CA HIS A 28 4.82 -6.61 4.86
C HIS A 28 6.01 -7.54 4.75
N MET A 29 7.04 -7.30 5.55
CA MET A 29 8.25 -8.12 5.54
C MET A 29 8.57 -8.61 6.95
N GLY A 30 9.18 -9.78 7.03
CA GLY A 30 9.61 -10.37 8.28
C GLY A 30 8.54 -11.21 8.97
N VAL A 31 8.91 -11.78 10.10
CA VAL A 31 8.05 -12.67 10.87
C VAL A 31 6.91 -11.93 11.56
N TRP A 32 5.78 -12.61 11.70
CA TRP A 32 4.68 -12.19 12.57
C TRP A 32 4.67 -13.05 13.82
N HIS A 33 4.32 -12.46 14.96
CA HIS A 33 4.47 -13.11 16.27
C HIS A 33 3.61 -14.37 16.48
N SER A 34 2.53 -14.54 15.75
CA SER A 34 1.56 -15.63 15.95
C SER A 34 1.28 -16.48 14.71
N ILE A 35 1.87 -16.15 13.57
CA ILE A 35 1.66 -16.86 12.31
C ILE A 35 3.01 -17.14 11.66
N TYR A 36 3.20 -18.37 11.22
CA TYR A 36 4.38 -18.74 10.44
C TYR A 36 4.17 -18.39 8.96
N PHE A 37 4.99 -17.48 8.47
CA PHE A 37 5.09 -17.17 7.03
C PHE A 37 6.36 -17.80 6.46
N PRO A 38 6.23 -18.77 5.54
CA PRO A 38 7.36 -19.37 4.86
C PRO A 38 7.99 -18.39 3.92
N ARG A 39 8.49 -17.66 3.59
CA ARG A 39 8.99 -16.68 2.58
C ARG A 39 8.79 -15.21 2.99
N ALA A 40 8.95 -14.92 4.28
CA ALA A 40 8.78 -13.56 4.79
C ALA A 40 10.09 -12.77 4.87
N ASP A 41 11.25 -13.39 4.64
CA ASP A 41 12.51 -12.66 4.60
C ASP A 41 12.72 -11.94 3.26
N THR A 42 13.60 -10.95 3.25
CA THR A 42 13.83 -10.09 2.08
C THR A 42 14.17 -10.86 0.81
N ALA A 43 15.02 -11.87 0.89
CA ALA A 43 15.47 -12.63 -0.29
C ALA A 43 14.34 -13.50 -0.84
N ASP A 44 13.56 -14.10 0.03
CA ASP A 44 12.43 -14.93 -0.33
C ASP A 44 11.28 -14.11 -0.91
N MET A 45 11.03 -12.92 -0.39
CA MET A 45 10.04 -12.00 -0.96
C MET A 45 10.45 -11.53 -2.35
N ILE A 46 11.73 -11.18 -2.58
CA ILE A 46 12.23 -10.85 -3.92
C ILE A 46 12.04 -12.05 -4.88
N ARG A 47 12.28 -13.28 -4.43
CA ARG A 47 12.03 -14.48 -5.22
C ARG A 47 10.54 -14.60 -5.61
N THR A 48 9.64 -14.41 -4.66
CA THR A 48 8.19 -14.41 -4.92
C THR A 48 7.81 -13.34 -5.93
N MET A 49 8.34 -12.13 -5.78
CA MET A 49 8.13 -11.05 -6.75
C MET A 49 8.60 -11.42 -8.16
N ASP A 50 9.75 -12.10 -8.29
CA ASP A 50 10.28 -12.53 -9.58
C ASP A 50 9.41 -13.63 -10.21
N GLU A 51 8.92 -14.57 -9.41
CA GLU A 51 8.04 -15.66 -9.85
C GLU A 51 6.72 -15.13 -10.43
N CYS A 52 6.11 -14.10 -9.82
CA CYS A 52 4.81 -13.57 -10.24
C CYS A 52 4.86 -12.26 -11.05
N GLY A 53 6.04 -11.70 -11.28
CA GLY A 53 6.21 -10.52 -12.12
C GLY A 53 5.94 -9.19 -11.41
N VAL A 54 6.02 -9.13 -10.08
CA VAL A 54 5.95 -7.89 -9.32
C VAL A 54 7.24 -7.09 -9.54
N ARG A 55 7.10 -5.91 -10.12
CA ARG A 55 8.20 -5.01 -10.46
C ARG A 55 8.76 -4.32 -9.22
N MET A 56 7.88 -3.79 -8.39
CA MET A 56 8.21 -3.06 -7.17
C MET A 56 7.22 -3.39 -6.07
N LEU A 57 7.70 -3.51 -4.85
CA LEU A 57 6.90 -3.68 -3.64
C LEU A 57 7.13 -2.50 -2.71
N LEU A 58 6.04 -1.86 -2.28
CA LEU A 58 6.03 -0.95 -1.15
C LEU A 58 5.58 -1.72 0.10
N PHE A 59 6.37 -1.65 1.15
CA PHE A 59 6.12 -2.47 2.34
C PHE A 59 6.42 -1.74 3.64
N SER A 60 5.87 -2.26 4.74
CA SER A 60 6.34 -1.99 6.09
C SER A 60 6.83 -3.29 6.74
N HIS A 61 7.87 -3.22 7.56
CA HIS A 61 8.33 -4.41 8.26
C HIS A 61 7.34 -4.78 9.39
N HIS A 62 6.98 -6.06 9.53
CA HIS A 62 6.03 -6.51 10.56
C HIS A 62 6.42 -6.06 11.95
N MET A 63 7.70 -6.17 12.29
CA MET A 63 8.20 -5.73 13.60
C MET A 63 7.98 -4.23 13.82
N ALA A 64 8.08 -3.40 12.78
CA ALA A 64 7.90 -1.97 12.90
C ALA A 64 6.48 -1.56 13.31
N LEU A 65 5.50 -2.39 13.03
CA LEU A 65 4.11 -2.11 13.39
C LEU A 65 3.90 -2.07 14.92
N PHE A 66 4.75 -2.78 15.68
CA PHE A 66 4.69 -2.82 17.15
C PHE A 66 5.92 -2.25 17.84
N ALA A 67 7.09 -2.35 17.21
CA ALA A 67 8.36 -1.84 17.70
C ALA A 67 9.05 -1.05 16.56
N PRO A 68 8.65 0.21 16.33
CA PRO A 68 9.12 1.01 15.20
C PRO A 68 10.65 1.16 15.15
N ASP A 69 11.29 1.39 16.29
CA ASP A 69 12.73 1.53 16.44
C ASP A 69 13.54 0.33 15.91
N LEU A 70 13.00 -0.88 16.06
CA LEU A 70 13.61 -2.11 15.56
C LEU A 70 13.25 -2.38 14.10
N GLY A 71 11.96 -2.31 13.78
CA GLY A 71 11.46 -2.74 12.49
C GLY A 71 11.72 -1.76 11.36
N ASN A 72 11.69 -0.45 11.61
CA ASN A 72 12.00 0.56 10.60
C ASN A 72 13.45 0.46 10.15
N THR A 73 14.40 0.15 11.04
CA THR A 73 15.79 -0.12 10.67
C THR A 73 15.92 -1.30 9.70
N LEU A 74 15.18 -2.39 9.94
CA LEU A 74 15.17 -3.56 9.05
C LEU A 74 14.57 -3.23 7.68
N ALA A 75 13.57 -2.36 7.62
CA ALA A 75 13.02 -1.88 6.35
C ALA A 75 14.07 -1.09 5.54
N VAL A 76 14.82 -0.20 6.20
CA VAL A 76 15.94 0.54 5.56
C VAL A 76 16.99 -0.41 4.99
N GLU A 77 17.39 -1.42 5.74
CA GLU A 77 18.37 -2.42 5.29
C GLU A 77 17.88 -3.19 4.05
N ALA A 78 16.60 -3.60 4.04
CA ALA A 78 16.01 -4.32 2.92
C ALA A 78 15.97 -3.46 1.65
N VAL A 79 15.53 -2.19 1.75
CA VAL A 79 15.49 -1.28 0.59
C VAL A 79 16.90 -1.00 0.06
N ARG A 80 17.87 -0.73 0.91
CA ARG A 80 19.26 -0.52 0.49
C ARG A 80 19.88 -1.72 -0.21
N ARG A 81 19.43 -2.92 0.14
CA ARG A 81 19.89 -4.17 -0.52
C ARG A 81 19.24 -4.37 -1.89
N TYR A 82 18.02 -3.89 -2.11
CA TYR A 82 17.26 -4.04 -3.35
C TYR A 82 16.57 -2.72 -3.76
N PRO A 83 17.35 -1.64 -4.02
CA PRO A 83 16.80 -0.30 -4.21
C PRO A 83 15.92 -0.16 -5.47
N ASP A 84 16.08 -1.03 -6.47
CA ASP A 84 15.27 -1.01 -7.68
C ASP A 84 13.97 -1.81 -7.56
N ARG A 85 13.78 -2.52 -6.45
CA ARG A 85 12.67 -3.46 -6.24
C ARG A 85 11.80 -3.11 -5.04
N LEU A 86 12.36 -2.45 -4.05
CA LEU A 86 11.72 -2.18 -2.76
C LEU A 86 11.67 -0.69 -2.46
N ARG A 87 10.56 -0.26 -1.87
CA ARG A 87 10.41 0.98 -1.12
C ARG A 87 9.62 0.69 0.14
N ALA A 88 9.77 1.54 1.15
CA ALA A 88 9.14 1.32 2.43
C ALA A 88 8.17 2.43 2.82
N TYR A 89 7.23 2.06 3.67
CA TYR A 89 6.50 2.97 4.54
C TYR A 89 7.16 2.94 5.92
N CYS A 90 7.46 4.10 6.48
CA CYS A 90 7.86 4.22 7.88
C CYS A 90 6.64 3.89 8.75
N ALA A 91 6.72 2.81 9.51
CA ALA A 91 5.61 2.42 10.38
C ALA A 91 5.59 3.30 11.63
N VAL A 92 4.40 3.74 12.01
CA VAL A 92 4.14 4.61 13.16
C VAL A 92 3.30 3.88 14.19
N ASN A 93 3.75 3.86 15.44
CA ASN A 93 2.94 3.36 16.55
C ASN A 93 2.71 4.48 17.58
N PRO A 94 1.49 5.04 17.64
CA PRO A 94 1.16 6.19 18.50
C PRO A 94 1.12 5.85 20.00
N ASN A 95 1.31 4.57 20.37
CA ASN A 95 1.51 4.18 21.77
C ASN A 95 2.91 4.57 22.31
N TYR A 96 3.84 4.92 21.40
CA TYR A 96 5.23 5.30 21.72
C TYR A 96 5.55 6.66 21.09
N PRO A 97 5.00 7.77 21.62
CA PRO A 97 5.19 9.09 21.02
C PRO A 97 6.66 9.53 20.94
N GLU A 98 7.50 9.11 21.88
CA GLU A 98 8.94 9.38 21.86
C GLU A 98 9.66 8.72 20.67
N LEU A 99 9.19 7.55 20.21
CA LEU A 99 9.72 6.90 19.02
C LEU A 99 9.25 7.61 17.76
N LEU A 100 8.00 8.06 17.72
CA LEU A 100 7.46 8.82 16.59
C LEU A 100 8.27 10.08 16.31
N ASP A 101 8.54 10.88 17.32
CA ASP A 101 9.35 12.10 17.17
C ASP A 101 10.75 11.78 16.62
N ALA A 102 11.37 10.69 17.10
CA ALA A 102 12.66 10.23 16.63
C ALA A 102 12.61 9.72 15.18
N ASP A 103 11.59 8.94 14.82
CA ASP A 103 11.40 8.43 13.46
C ASP A 103 11.19 9.57 12.46
N LEU A 104 10.32 10.53 12.76
CA LEU A 104 10.09 11.68 11.88
C LEU A 104 11.35 12.54 11.71
N ALA A 105 12.10 12.77 12.79
CA ALA A 105 13.37 13.47 12.72
C ALA A 105 14.43 12.72 11.90
N ALA A 106 14.43 11.39 11.94
CA ALA A 106 15.37 10.55 11.19
C ALA A 106 15.09 10.55 9.67
N LEU A 107 13.86 10.79 9.24
CA LEU A 107 13.51 10.80 7.81
C LEU A 107 14.31 11.86 7.02
N ASP A 108 14.63 13.00 7.64
CA ASP A 108 15.35 14.11 7.03
C ASP A 108 16.69 14.43 7.71
N ALA A 109 17.19 13.54 8.60
CA ALA A 109 18.36 13.82 9.44
C ALA A 109 19.68 14.02 8.67
N ASP A 110 19.81 13.43 7.49
CA ASP A 110 20.98 13.61 6.63
C ASP A 110 20.59 14.33 5.34
N PRO A 111 20.97 15.61 5.17
CA PRO A 111 20.66 16.38 3.96
C PRO A 111 21.37 15.86 2.71
N HIS A 112 22.39 15.00 2.84
CA HIS A 112 23.09 14.38 1.72
C HIS A 112 22.51 13.00 1.36
N HIS A 113 21.88 12.33 2.32
CA HIS A 113 21.27 11.02 2.18
C HIS A 113 19.95 10.95 2.95
N PRO A 114 18.96 11.77 2.60
CA PRO A 114 17.66 11.72 3.24
C PRO A 114 17.03 10.34 3.00
N LEU A 115 16.32 9.81 4.00
CA LEU A 115 15.59 8.56 3.83
C LEU A 115 14.36 8.76 2.93
N ILE A 116 13.88 9.99 2.76
CA ILE A 116 12.94 10.40 1.74
C ILE A 116 13.72 11.17 0.65
N PRO A 117 13.68 10.77 -0.62
CA PRO A 117 12.87 9.70 -1.24
C PRO A 117 13.55 8.32 -1.37
N ASP A 118 14.77 8.15 -0.86
CA ASP A 118 15.58 6.96 -1.18
C ASP A 118 15.03 5.66 -0.62
N VAL A 119 14.43 5.70 0.57
CA VAL A 119 13.90 4.53 1.25
C VAL A 119 12.40 4.63 1.48
N TYR A 120 11.96 5.68 2.16
CA TYR A 120 10.56 5.85 2.55
C TYR A 120 9.83 6.75 1.56
N LEU A 121 8.67 6.30 1.08
CA LEU A 121 7.78 7.11 0.25
C LEU A 121 6.52 7.53 1.03
N GLY A 122 6.43 7.14 2.28
CA GLY A 122 5.28 7.44 3.11
C GLY A 122 5.30 6.78 4.48
N LEU A 123 4.17 6.84 5.15
CA LEU A 123 3.95 6.28 6.48
C LEU A 123 2.96 5.12 6.43
N LYS A 124 3.09 4.15 7.36
CA LYS A 124 2.11 3.09 7.61
C LYS A 124 1.42 3.31 8.94
N PHE A 125 0.09 3.32 8.93
CA PHE A 125 -0.75 3.38 10.11
C PHE A 125 -1.55 2.09 10.29
N LEU A 126 -1.65 1.61 11.53
CA LEU A 126 -2.30 0.35 11.90
C LEU A 126 -3.24 0.57 13.09
N ALA A 127 -4.18 1.49 12.93
CA ALA A 127 -5.00 2.05 14.01
C ALA A 127 -5.79 1.01 14.80
N ASP A 128 -6.43 0.08 14.11
CA ASP A 128 -7.23 -0.98 14.72
C ASP A 128 -6.39 -1.87 15.65
N TYR A 129 -5.21 -2.32 15.19
CA TYR A 129 -4.30 -3.14 15.99
C TYR A 129 -3.65 -2.36 17.15
N HIS A 130 -3.42 -1.08 16.98
CA HIS A 130 -2.90 -0.23 18.06
C HIS A 130 -3.99 0.16 19.07
N GLY A 131 -5.27 -0.04 18.74
CA GLY A 131 -6.41 0.37 19.56
C GLY A 131 -6.57 1.89 19.68
N ILE A 132 -6.09 2.65 18.70
CA ILE A 132 -6.04 4.10 18.68
C ILE A 132 -6.57 4.59 17.33
N ALA A 133 -7.63 5.40 17.34
CA ALA A 133 -8.23 5.89 16.12
C ALA A 133 -7.26 6.77 15.31
N LEU A 134 -7.33 6.71 13.97
CA LEU A 134 -6.54 7.58 13.08
C LEU A 134 -6.71 9.07 13.40
N SER A 135 -7.84 9.47 13.99
CA SER A 135 -8.16 10.83 14.40
C SER A 135 -7.65 11.21 15.79
N ASP A 136 -7.02 10.28 16.52
CA ASP A 136 -6.46 10.57 17.85
C ASP A 136 -5.28 11.54 17.75
N GLU A 137 -5.16 12.43 18.74
CA GLU A 137 -4.09 13.44 18.77
C GLU A 137 -2.67 12.85 18.73
N ARG A 138 -2.52 11.62 19.17
CA ARG A 138 -1.22 10.90 19.13
C ARG A 138 -0.74 10.62 17.71
N TYR A 139 -1.63 10.52 16.72
CA TYR A 139 -1.26 10.43 15.31
C TYR A 139 -0.99 11.78 14.67
N ARG A 140 -1.42 12.89 15.29
CA ARG A 140 -1.34 14.23 14.69
C ARG A 140 0.04 14.62 14.16
N PRO A 141 1.16 14.39 14.88
CA PRO A 141 2.48 14.75 14.36
C PRO A 141 2.81 14.02 13.05
N ALA A 142 2.47 12.73 12.95
CA ALA A 142 2.68 11.95 11.74
C ALA A 142 1.80 12.42 10.57
N TRP A 143 0.54 12.75 10.83
CA TRP A 143 -0.35 13.32 9.82
C TRP A 143 0.16 14.67 9.31
N GLN A 144 0.56 15.57 10.21
CA GLN A 144 1.11 16.88 9.85
C GLN A 144 2.36 16.73 9.01
N TYR A 145 3.29 15.89 9.42
CA TYR A 145 4.51 15.61 8.67
C TYR A 145 4.19 15.06 7.27
N ALA A 146 3.31 14.08 7.17
CA ALA A 146 2.90 13.51 5.89
C ALA A 146 2.22 14.53 4.97
N ASP A 147 1.40 15.43 5.53
CA ASP A 147 0.75 16.49 4.76
C ASP A 147 1.74 17.56 4.30
N GLU A 148 2.68 17.97 5.15
CA GLU A 148 3.72 18.94 4.81
C GLU A 148 4.62 18.45 3.67
N HIS A 149 4.96 17.17 3.67
CA HIS A 149 5.83 16.54 2.68
C HIS A 149 5.08 15.85 1.52
N GLU A 150 3.74 15.97 1.47
CA GLU A 150 2.89 15.36 0.45
C GLU A 150 3.08 13.84 0.28
N LEU A 151 3.35 13.15 1.39
CA LEU A 151 3.69 11.73 1.41
C LEU A 151 2.49 10.83 1.14
N LEU A 152 2.80 9.59 0.78
CA LEU A 152 1.83 8.49 0.84
C LEU A 152 1.55 8.14 2.30
N VAL A 153 0.30 7.84 2.62
CA VAL A 153 -0.07 7.19 3.89
C VAL A 153 -0.86 5.94 3.56
N LEU A 154 -0.27 4.79 3.82
CA LEU A 154 -0.99 3.52 3.79
C LEU A 154 -1.62 3.29 5.17
N ALA A 155 -2.90 3.55 5.29
CA ALA A 155 -3.67 3.26 6.49
C ALA A 155 -4.40 1.92 6.35
N HIS A 156 -4.28 1.04 7.35
CA HIS A 156 -5.22 -0.06 7.49
C HIS A 156 -6.62 0.51 7.63
N THR A 157 -7.61 -0.03 6.92
CA THR A 157 -8.99 0.43 7.01
C THR A 157 -9.96 -0.74 6.95
N TRP A 158 -10.98 -0.73 7.80
CA TRP A 158 -11.96 -1.80 7.87
C TRP A 158 -13.37 -1.28 8.13
N GLY A 159 -14.35 -1.83 7.43
CA GLY A 159 -15.76 -1.48 7.63
C GLY A 159 -16.21 -1.74 9.06
N GLY A 160 -16.97 -0.81 9.65
CA GLY A 160 -17.47 -0.91 11.02
C GLY A 160 -16.42 -0.64 12.12
N SER A 161 -15.14 -0.47 11.77
CA SER A 161 -14.10 -0.16 12.76
C SER A 161 -14.25 1.26 13.32
N PRO A 162 -14.23 1.43 14.64
CA PRO A 162 -14.22 2.76 15.26
C PRO A 162 -12.85 3.45 15.17
N PHE A 163 -11.80 2.75 14.76
CA PHE A 163 -10.43 3.23 14.72
C PHE A 163 -10.01 3.75 13.34
N ASP A 164 -10.46 3.08 12.27
CA ASP A 164 -10.05 3.31 10.89
C ASP A 164 -11.17 3.07 9.86
N GLY A 165 -12.43 3.08 10.32
CA GLY A 165 -13.59 2.98 9.45
C GLY A 165 -13.84 4.24 8.61
N PRO A 166 -14.80 4.19 7.65
CA PRO A 166 -15.02 5.25 6.66
C PRO A 166 -15.25 6.65 7.25
N SER A 167 -15.91 6.76 8.40
CA SER A 167 -16.17 8.07 9.05
C SER A 167 -14.88 8.71 9.58
N VAL A 168 -13.98 7.89 10.14
CA VAL A 168 -12.66 8.34 10.62
C VAL A 168 -11.78 8.73 9.43
N VAL A 169 -11.76 7.90 8.39
CA VAL A 169 -11.02 8.16 7.14
C VAL A 169 -11.47 9.50 6.53
N ARG A 170 -12.79 9.77 6.46
CA ARG A 170 -13.32 11.03 5.94
C ARG A 170 -12.74 12.24 6.67
N ALA A 171 -12.77 12.21 8.00
CA ALA A 171 -12.25 13.31 8.82
C ALA A 171 -10.75 13.55 8.56
N MET A 172 -9.97 12.48 8.35
CA MET A 172 -8.53 12.62 8.06
C MET A 172 -8.27 13.13 6.64
N ALA A 173 -9.03 12.69 5.64
CA ALA A 173 -8.92 13.18 4.27
C ALA A 173 -9.26 14.69 4.17
N GLU A 174 -10.22 15.15 4.95
CA GLU A 174 -10.59 16.58 5.07
C GLU A 174 -9.50 17.41 5.76
N ALA A 175 -8.93 16.86 6.84
CA ALA A 175 -7.94 17.57 7.66
C ALA A 175 -6.55 17.64 6.99
N TYR A 176 -6.18 16.66 6.19
CA TYR A 176 -4.86 16.51 5.57
C TYR A 176 -4.96 16.29 4.06
N PRO A 177 -5.36 17.31 3.29
CA PRO A 177 -5.70 17.17 1.88
C PRO A 177 -4.51 16.95 0.94
N ARG A 178 -3.28 17.20 1.38
CA ARG A 178 -2.07 16.98 0.57
C ARG A 178 -1.53 15.55 0.68
N VAL A 179 -1.88 14.85 1.77
CA VAL A 179 -1.57 13.43 1.94
C VAL A 179 -2.17 12.63 0.80
N LYS A 180 -1.41 11.69 0.20
CA LYS A 180 -1.96 10.67 -0.69
C LYS A 180 -2.38 9.48 0.17
N LEU A 181 -3.67 9.43 0.52
CA LEU A 181 -4.21 8.46 1.47
C LEU A 181 -4.62 7.17 0.74
N LEU A 182 -3.87 6.10 0.98
CA LEU A 182 -4.13 4.77 0.46
C LEU A 182 -4.93 3.99 1.51
N LEU A 183 -6.17 3.64 1.18
CA LEU A 183 -7.04 2.88 2.05
C LEU A 183 -6.71 1.38 1.92
N GLY A 184 -5.81 0.89 2.76
CA GLY A 184 -5.51 -0.54 2.83
C GLY A 184 -6.80 -1.32 3.07
N HIS A 185 -7.10 -2.32 2.23
CA HIS A 185 -8.34 -3.10 2.23
C HIS A 185 -9.60 -2.31 1.83
N SER A 186 -9.49 -1.05 1.39
CA SER A 186 -10.61 -0.25 0.87
C SER A 186 -11.83 -0.18 1.80
N CYS A 187 -11.63 -0.02 3.11
CA CYS A 187 -12.70 -0.09 4.11
C CYS A 187 -13.53 -1.38 3.99
N HIS A 188 -12.87 -2.53 3.94
CA HIS A 188 -13.44 -3.86 3.66
C HIS A 188 -14.85 -4.04 4.23
N GLY A 189 -15.79 -4.47 3.38
CA GLY A 189 -17.18 -4.68 3.73
C GLY A 189 -18.09 -3.45 3.64
N GLU A 190 -17.57 -2.22 3.67
CA GLU A 190 -18.34 -0.99 3.46
C GLU A 190 -18.02 -0.36 2.09
N TRP A 191 -18.21 -1.14 1.02
CA TRP A 191 -17.82 -0.80 -0.35
C TRP A 191 -18.46 0.48 -0.89
N ASP A 192 -19.72 0.75 -0.53
CA ASP A 192 -20.40 1.99 -0.94
C ASP A 192 -19.76 3.22 -0.30
N ALA A 193 -19.36 3.11 0.97
CA ALA A 193 -18.67 4.18 1.66
C ALA A 193 -17.26 4.42 1.08
N ALA A 194 -16.52 3.35 0.74
CA ALA A 194 -15.23 3.44 0.10
C ALA A 194 -15.32 4.16 -1.27
N VAL A 195 -16.30 3.79 -2.09
CA VAL A 195 -16.59 4.47 -3.38
C VAL A 195 -16.87 5.95 -3.16
N GLN A 196 -17.71 6.27 -2.16
CA GLN A 196 -18.06 7.66 -1.88
C GLN A 196 -16.84 8.47 -1.41
N LEU A 197 -15.98 7.89 -0.59
CA LEU A 197 -14.72 8.52 -0.18
C LEU A 197 -13.81 8.83 -1.38
N ALA A 198 -13.63 7.86 -2.28
CA ALA A 198 -12.79 8.05 -3.46
C ALA A 198 -13.35 9.11 -4.44
N ARG A 199 -14.67 9.28 -4.46
CA ARG A 199 -15.34 10.33 -5.26
C ARG A 199 -15.25 11.72 -4.65
N ASP A 200 -15.42 11.80 -3.32
CA ASP A 200 -15.43 13.07 -2.60
C ASP A 200 -14.04 13.69 -2.45
N PHE A 201 -13.00 12.84 -2.38
CA PHE A 201 -11.63 13.26 -2.06
C PHE A 201 -10.64 12.85 -3.13
N ALA A 202 -10.03 13.84 -3.79
CA ALA A 202 -9.03 13.61 -4.83
C ALA A 202 -7.73 12.95 -4.31
N ASN A 203 -7.48 13.02 -3.02
CA ASN A 203 -6.30 12.47 -2.35
C ASN A 203 -6.50 11.04 -1.82
N ILE A 204 -7.68 10.42 -1.99
CA ILE A 204 -7.96 9.03 -1.58
C ILE A 204 -7.75 8.06 -2.73
N TYR A 205 -7.12 6.95 -2.43
CA TYR A 205 -6.92 5.78 -3.30
C TYR A 205 -7.39 4.51 -2.60
N LEU A 206 -8.09 3.64 -3.33
CA LEU A 206 -8.59 2.36 -2.84
C LEU A 206 -7.54 1.28 -3.14
N GLU A 207 -6.96 0.70 -2.10
CA GLU A 207 -5.98 -0.37 -2.23
C GLU A 207 -6.69 -1.72 -2.10
N LEU A 208 -6.38 -2.67 -3.00
CA LEU A 208 -7.22 -3.82 -3.29
C LEU A 208 -6.92 -5.09 -2.50
N THR A 209 -6.00 -5.07 -1.55
CA THR A 209 -5.78 -6.22 -0.66
C THR A 209 -7.08 -6.64 0.02
N ALA A 210 -7.34 -7.95 0.07
CA ALA A 210 -8.56 -8.58 0.58
C ALA A 210 -9.86 -8.24 -0.19
N VAL A 211 -9.84 -7.29 -1.13
CA VAL A 211 -10.99 -6.99 -2.01
C VAL A 211 -11.24 -8.12 -3.01
N PHE A 212 -10.17 -8.79 -3.43
CA PHE A 212 -10.23 -9.86 -4.43
C PHE A 212 -11.00 -11.10 -4.00
N ASP A 213 -11.26 -11.26 -2.70
CA ASP A 213 -12.01 -12.38 -2.16
C ASP A 213 -13.54 -12.18 -2.29
N ASP A 214 -13.99 -10.94 -2.47
CA ASP A 214 -15.40 -10.58 -2.58
C ASP A 214 -15.84 -10.49 -4.06
N ARG A 215 -16.63 -11.46 -4.49
CA ARG A 215 -17.10 -11.55 -5.89
C ARG A 215 -17.86 -10.30 -6.32
N GLY A 216 -17.43 -9.70 -7.44
CA GLY A 216 -18.09 -8.55 -8.07
C GLY A 216 -17.75 -7.20 -7.44
N VAL A 217 -16.96 -7.17 -6.37
CA VAL A 217 -16.57 -5.92 -5.71
C VAL A 217 -15.57 -5.15 -6.56
N LEU A 218 -14.58 -5.82 -7.15
CA LEU A 218 -13.62 -5.15 -8.03
C LEU A 218 -14.32 -4.44 -9.20
N GLU A 219 -15.24 -5.13 -9.87
CA GLU A 219 -16.04 -4.54 -10.97
C GLU A 219 -16.88 -3.36 -10.48
N LYS A 220 -17.43 -3.44 -9.26
CA LYS A 220 -18.15 -2.34 -8.63
C LYS A 220 -17.23 -1.13 -8.41
N LEU A 221 -16.05 -1.33 -7.82
CA LEU A 221 -15.09 -0.25 -7.55
C LEU A 221 -14.63 0.41 -8.86
N VAL A 222 -14.29 -0.36 -9.88
CA VAL A 222 -13.92 0.16 -11.21
C VAL A 222 -15.07 0.98 -11.80
N ARG A 223 -16.28 0.45 -11.81
CA ARG A 223 -17.44 1.12 -12.39
C ARG A 223 -17.82 2.40 -11.66
N GLU A 224 -17.72 2.42 -10.34
CA GLU A 224 -18.29 3.48 -9.51
C GLU A 224 -17.26 4.48 -9.00
N ALA A 225 -16.03 4.08 -8.72
CA ALA A 225 -14.96 4.98 -8.32
C ALA A 225 -14.03 5.37 -9.48
N GLY A 226 -13.92 4.50 -10.50
CA GLY A 226 -12.97 4.63 -11.61
C GLY A 226 -11.67 3.88 -11.34
N SER A 227 -11.13 3.22 -12.38
CA SER A 227 -9.89 2.43 -12.25
C SER A 227 -8.65 3.28 -11.93
N ASP A 228 -8.69 4.58 -12.21
CA ASP A 228 -7.64 5.56 -11.90
C ASP A 228 -7.52 5.88 -10.40
N ARG A 229 -8.45 5.37 -9.59
CA ARG A 229 -8.48 5.52 -8.12
C ARG A 229 -8.06 4.25 -7.38
N LEU A 230 -7.79 3.15 -8.09
CA LEU A 230 -7.51 1.84 -7.52
C LEU A 230 -6.02 1.52 -7.60
N LEU A 231 -5.49 0.86 -6.57
CA LEU A 231 -4.10 0.44 -6.48
C LEU A 231 -4.02 -1.05 -6.20
N PHE A 232 -3.16 -1.74 -6.94
CA PHE A 232 -2.86 -3.13 -6.66
C PHE A 232 -2.07 -3.27 -5.34
N GLY A 233 -2.45 -4.24 -4.53
CA GLY A 233 -1.74 -4.64 -3.34
C GLY A 233 -2.13 -6.05 -2.91
N THR A 234 -1.23 -6.71 -2.20
CA THR A 234 -1.40 -8.12 -1.85
C THR A 234 -1.32 -8.43 -0.37
N ASP A 235 -0.79 -7.49 0.43
CA ASP A 235 -0.45 -7.78 1.83
C ASP A 235 0.59 -8.92 1.96
N LEU A 236 1.42 -9.14 0.90
CA LEU A 236 2.48 -10.16 0.93
C LEU A 236 3.30 -10.02 2.24
N PRO A 237 3.51 -11.04 3.05
CA PRO A 237 3.34 -12.47 2.80
C PRO A 237 2.00 -13.07 3.27
N TRP A 238 1.01 -12.25 3.64
CA TRP A 238 -0.31 -12.73 4.10
C TRP A 238 -1.07 -13.44 2.97
N PHE A 239 -1.01 -12.90 1.76
CA PHE A 239 -1.62 -13.48 0.57
C PHE A 239 -0.57 -13.68 -0.52
N ASP A 240 -0.81 -14.67 -1.38
CA ASP A 240 0.04 -14.95 -2.53
C ASP A 240 -0.28 -13.98 -3.68
N PRO A 241 0.70 -13.26 -4.24
CA PRO A 241 0.46 -12.37 -5.38
C PRO A 241 -0.16 -13.05 -6.60
N HIS A 242 0.12 -14.33 -6.84
CA HIS A 242 -0.53 -15.06 -7.93
C HIS A 242 -2.06 -15.12 -7.78
N GLN A 243 -2.56 -15.26 -6.54
CA GLN A 243 -3.99 -15.24 -6.27
C GLN A 243 -4.60 -13.88 -6.64
N ALA A 244 -3.98 -12.79 -6.16
CA ALA A 244 -4.45 -11.43 -6.44
C ALA A 244 -4.41 -11.09 -7.93
N ILE A 245 -3.31 -11.44 -8.62
CA ILE A 245 -3.17 -11.23 -10.08
C ILE A 245 -4.23 -12.06 -10.83
N GLY A 246 -4.40 -13.34 -10.48
CA GLY A 246 -5.40 -14.20 -11.08
C GLY A 246 -6.82 -13.68 -10.92
N ALA A 247 -7.16 -13.17 -9.73
CA ALA A 247 -8.46 -12.53 -9.45
C ALA A 247 -8.67 -11.26 -10.30
N LEU A 248 -7.66 -10.38 -10.37
CA LEU A 248 -7.71 -9.17 -11.20
C LEU A 248 -7.91 -9.51 -12.70
N LEU A 249 -7.19 -10.50 -13.20
CA LEU A 249 -7.31 -10.94 -14.62
C LEU A 249 -8.63 -11.65 -14.91
N SER A 250 -9.29 -12.20 -13.90
CA SER A 250 -10.57 -12.89 -14.00
C SER A 250 -11.77 -11.96 -13.89
N ALA A 251 -11.58 -10.72 -13.44
CA ALA A 251 -12.65 -9.74 -13.29
C ALA A 251 -13.19 -9.24 -14.64
N GLU A 252 -14.45 -8.86 -14.69
CA GLU A 252 -15.11 -8.29 -15.88
C GLU A 252 -14.81 -6.79 -16.02
N ILE A 253 -13.54 -6.46 -16.25
CA ILE A 253 -13.02 -5.12 -16.48
C ILE A 253 -12.18 -5.08 -17.75
N SER A 254 -11.86 -3.90 -18.26
CA SER A 254 -11.03 -3.75 -19.46
C SER A 254 -9.54 -3.96 -19.16
N ASP A 255 -8.72 -4.23 -20.19
CA ASP A 255 -7.26 -4.29 -20.04
C ASP A 255 -6.68 -2.90 -19.67
N GLU A 256 -7.33 -1.82 -20.12
CA GLU A 256 -6.97 -0.46 -19.69
C GLU A 256 -7.12 -0.29 -18.16
N ASP A 257 -8.23 -0.79 -17.59
CA ASP A 257 -8.43 -0.78 -16.14
C ASP A 257 -7.37 -1.61 -15.41
N ARG A 258 -7.00 -2.78 -15.98
CA ARG A 258 -5.94 -3.63 -15.42
C ARG A 258 -4.60 -2.90 -15.40
N HIS A 259 -4.22 -2.24 -16.50
CA HIS A 259 -2.99 -1.44 -16.56
C HIS A 259 -3.02 -0.27 -15.56
N ASN A 260 -4.16 0.41 -15.41
CA ASN A 260 -4.29 1.48 -14.43
C ASN A 260 -4.05 0.96 -13.00
N ILE A 261 -4.68 -0.16 -12.63
CA ILE A 261 -4.59 -0.78 -11.31
C ILE A 261 -3.19 -1.35 -11.05
N CYS A 262 -2.64 -2.09 -12.01
CA CYS A 262 -1.36 -2.79 -11.83
C CYS A 262 -0.16 -1.84 -11.71
N HIS A 263 -0.13 -0.75 -12.49
CA HIS A 263 1.08 0.07 -12.53
C HIS A 263 0.84 1.57 -12.75
N ARG A 264 -0.02 2.03 -13.68
CA ARG A 264 -0.04 3.45 -14.06
C ARG A 264 -0.39 4.38 -12.91
N ASN A 265 -1.31 3.97 -12.03
CA ASN A 265 -1.66 4.76 -10.85
C ASN A 265 -0.51 4.83 -9.87
N ALA A 266 0.15 3.70 -9.61
CA ALA A 266 1.34 3.64 -8.77
C ALA A 266 2.49 4.48 -9.36
N GLU A 267 2.80 4.31 -10.65
CA GLU A 267 3.82 5.10 -11.36
C GLU A 267 3.57 6.60 -11.22
N ARG A 268 2.33 7.05 -11.40
CA ARG A 268 1.95 8.46 -11.22
C ARG A 268 2.16 8.96 -9.79
N LEU A 269 1.82 8.15 -8.78
CA LEU A 269 2.03 8.48 -7.37
C LEU A 269 3.49 8.49 -6.95
N LEU A 270 4.29 7.60 -7.55
CA LEU A 270 5.71 7.42 -7.21
C LEU A 270 6.64 8.36 -7.99
N ALA A 271 6.17 8.91 -9.11
CA ALA A 271 6.98 9.75 -9.98
C ALA A 271 7.71 10.91 -9.26
N PRO A 272 7.07 11.65 -8.32
CA PRO A 272 7.75 12.72 -7.58
C PRO A 272 8.94 12.24 -6.75
N PHE A 273 8.90 11.00 -6.26
CA PHE A 273 9.92 10.43 -5.38
C PHE A 273 11.04 9.70 -6.15
N LEU A 274 10.72 9.09 -7.28
CA LEU A 274 11.65 8.23 -8.02
C LEU A 274 12.35 8.96 -9.18
N GLY A 275 12.12 10.26 -9.34
CA GLY A 275 12.69 11.03 -10.44
C GLY A 275 12.24 10.55 -11.83
N MET A 276 11.10 9.90 -11.90
CA MET A 276 10.51 9.39 -13.14
C MET A 276 9.92 10.58 -13.91
N SER A 277 10.64 11.06 -14.92
CA SER A 277 10.17 12.15 -15.78
C SER A 277 9.04 11.66 -16.66
N GLY A 278 7.83 12.15 -16.40
CA GLY A 278 6.68 12.14 -17.31
C GLY A 278 6.29 10.79 -17.92
N VAL A 279 5.41 10.07 -17.25
CA VAL A 279 4.54 9.06 -17.90
C VAL A 279 3.23 9.73 -18.32
#